data_b998c5d014bec521bb04b653381ae823
#
_entry.id   b998c5d014bec521bb04b653381ae823
#
_cell.length_a   1.000
_cell.length_b   1.000
_cell.length_c   1.000
_cell.angle_alpha   90.00
_cell.angle_beta   90.00
_cell.angle_gamma   90.00
#
_symmetry.space_group_name_H-M   'P 1'
#
loop_
_entity.id
_entity.type
_entity.pdbx_description
1 polymer ?
#
loop_
_entity_poly.entity_id
_entity_poly.type
_entity_poly.pdbx_seq_one_letter_code
_entity_poly.pdbx_strand_id
1 'polypeptide(L)'
;PEVGEWSAVYTDKQERFINEEAERMIRQYGNFASFLFMAMGNESSADTLRMRRFLVKQKADGRRLVSGKMNGRPDLPEADFYATYSIKGKNMRHHVGWPPTPQNNLLFHIKPGTNYDYDEAMSQYGKPFFSHEVGQYCVFPDFEAELPKYTGSMKATVLEIQKDQLEERGMSHLAPVFTKAT
;
A
#
# COMPACT_ATOMS: atom_id res chain seq x y z
N PRO A 1 1.12 -7.52 -10.44
CA PRO A 1 2.01 -6.38 -10.70
C PRO A 1 1.23 -5.11 -11.00
N GLU A 2 1.87 -3.97 -10.82
CA GLU A 2 1.41 -2.64 -11.11
C GLU A 2 2.22 -2.07 -12.27
N VAL A 3 1.56 -1.40 -13.22
CA VAL A 3 2.23 -0.89 -14.42
C VAL A 3 2.89 0.46 -14.14
N GLY A 4 2.23 1.30 -13.37
CA GLY A 4 2.73 2.63 -13.01
C GLY A 4 2.67 2.85 -11.51
N GLU A 5 3.51 3.75 -11.02
CA GLU A 5 3.55 4.20 -9.63
C GLU A 5 3.29 5.71 -9.62
N TRP A 6 2.35 6.15 -8.78
CA TRP A 6 1.97 7.56 -8.60
C TRP A 6 1.78 8.33 -9.91
N SER A 7 1.55 7.59 -10.98
CA SER A 7 1.52 8.16 -12.33
C SER A 7 0.21 8.90 -12.57
N ALA A 8 0.36 10.10 -13.06
CA ALA A 8 -0.76 10.84 -13.63
C ALA A 8 -0.95 10.42 -15.09
N VAL A 9 -2.17 9.96 -15.43
CA VAL A 9 -2.51 9.53 -16.79
C VAL A 9 -3.61 10.44 -17.33
N TYR A 10 -3.23 11.64 -17.71
CA TYR A 10 -4.15 12.68 -18.21
C TYR A 10 -3.97 13.02 -19.69
N THR A 11 -2.88 12.56 -20.30
CA THR A 11 -2.58 12.82 -21.71
C THR A 11 -2.54 11.53 -22.51
N ASP A 12 -2.75 11.63 -23.82
CA ASP A 12 -2.68 10.47 -24.74
C ASP A 12 -1.28 9.85 -24.78
N LYS A 13 -0.25 10.66 -24.57
CA LYS A 13 1.14 10.17 -24.48
C LYS A 13 1.33 9.28 -23.25
N GLN A 14 0.83 9.70 -22.11
CA GLN A 14 0.90 8.93 -20.84
C GLN A 14 0.07 7.65 -20.95
N GLU A 15 -1.16 7.75 -21.49
CA GLU A 15 -2.02 6.58 -21.69
C GLU A 15 -1.36 5.55 -22.60
N ARG A 16 -0.76 5.99 -23.70
CA ARG A 16 -0.02 5.10 -24.61
C ARG A 16 1.13 4.42 -23.91
N PHE A 17 1.94 5.17 -23.17
CA PHE A 17 3.07 4.64 -22.42
C PHE A 17 2.65 3.55 -21.43
N ILE A 18 1.64 3.80 -20.61
CA ILE A 18 1.13 2.82 -19.61
C ILE A 18 0.61 1.57 -20.32
N ASN A 19 -0.10 1.70 -21.44
CA ASN A 19 -0.59 0.55 -22.18
C ASN A 19 0.55 -0.25 -22.83
N GLU A 20 1.57 0.39 -23.36
CA GLU A 20 2.75 -0.27 -23.91
C GLU A 20 3.56 -1.02 -22.85
N GLU A 21 3.70 -0.43 -21.64
CA GLU A 21 4.33 -1.11 -20.51
C GLU A 21 3.53 -2.34 -20.07
N ALA A 22 2.21 -2.23 -19.96
CA ALA A 22 1.35 -3.38 -19.66
C ALA A 22 1.55 -4.52 -20.67
N GLU A 23 1.61 -4.20 -21.96
CA GLU A 23 1.86 -5.18 -23.02
C GLU A 23 3.25 -5.81 -22.91
N ARG A 24 4.28 -5.02 -22.58
CA ARG A 24 5.64 -5.55 -22.34
C ARG A 24 5.65 -6.52 -21.14
N MET A 25 4.99 -6.16 -20.06
CA MET A 25 4.86 -7.03 -18.89
C MET A 25 4.14 -8.34 -19.23
N ILE A 26 3.07 -8.28 -20.00
CA ILE A 26 2.35 -9.48 -20.44
C ILE A 26 3.22 -10.34 -21.35
N ARG A 27 3.95 -9.76 -22.29
CA ARG A 27 4.86 -10.52 -23.16
C ARG A 27 5.99 -11.19 -22.38
N GLN A 28 6.56 -10.48 -21.42
CA GLN A 28 7.71 -10.97 -20.65
C GLN A 28 7.32 -11.99 -19.60
N TYR A 29 6.24 -11.74 -18.89
CA TYR A 29 5.86 -12.48 -17.68
C TYR A 29 4.52 -13.22 -17.80
N GLY A 30 3.83 -13.08 -18.91
CA GLY A 30 2.47 -13.57 -19.07
C GLY A 30 2.30 -15.08 -18.97
N ASN A 31 3.37 -15.86 -19.12
CA ASN A 31 3.33 -17.32 -19.00
C ASN A 31 3.62 -17.82 -17.56
N PHE A 32 3.95 -16.93 -16.62
CA PHE A 32 4.11 -17.35 -15.24
C PHE A 32 2.75 -17.55 -14.60
N ALA A 33 2.53 -18.71 -14.01
CA ALA A 33 1.27 -19.05 -13.33
C ALA A 33 0.96 -18.11 -12.15
N SER A 34 1.97 -17.51 -11.52
CA SER A 34 1.83 -16.54 -10.44
C SER A 34 1.40 -15.16 -10.90
N PHE A 35 1.39 -14.86 -12.21
CA PHE A 35 0.93 -13.58 -12.73
C PHE A 35 -0.59 -13.56 -12.91
N LEU A 36 -1.33 -13.47 -11.81
CA LEU A 36 -2.79 -13.52 -11.76
C LEU A 36 -3.47 -12.14 -11.79
N PHE A 37 -2.79 -11.13 -11.26
CA PHE A 37 -3.36 -9.80 -11.05
C PHE A 37 -2.53 -8.72 -11.73
N MET A 38 -3.23 -7.77 -12.37
CA MET A 38 -2.62 -6.57 -12.94
C MET A 38 -3.40 -5.34 -12.53
N ALA A 39 -2.70 -4.30 -12.12
CA ALA A 39 -3.28 -2.99 -11.86
C ALA A 39 -2.62 -1.92 -12.74
N MET A 40 -3.37 -0.86 -13.04
CA MET A 40 -2.85 0.28 -13.79
C MET A 40 -1.72 0.97 -13.03
N GLY A 41 -1.84 1.09 -11.71
CA GLY A 41 -0.76 1.63 -10.86
C GLY A 41 -1.19 1.92 -9.43
N ASN A 42 -0.16 2.11 -8.58
CA ASN A 42 -0.35 2.53 -7.20
C ASN A 42 -0.70 4.01 -7.13
N GLU A 43 -1.76 4.34 -6.39
CA GLU A 43 -2.25 5.72 -6.21
C GLU A 43 -2.34 6.53 -7.51
N SER A 44 -2.45 5.84 -8.64
CA SER A 44 -2.51 6.46 -9.96
C SER A 44 -3.65 7.46 -10.05
N SER A 45 -3.35 8.61 -10.61
CA SER A 45 -4.35 9.58 -11.00
C SER A 45 -4.59 9.49 -12.51
N ALA A 46 -5.80 9.12 -12.89
CA ALA A 46 -6.23 9.10 -14.27
C ALA A 46 -7.67 9.58 -14.36
N ASP A 47 -8.05 10.18 -15.49
CA ASP A 47 -9.47 10.36 -15.73
C ASP A 47 -10.16 9.00 -15.90
N THR A 48 -11.43 8.96 -15.52
CA THR A 48 -12.23 7.74 -15.50
C THR A 48 -12.28 7.05 -16.86
N LEU A 49 -12.29 7.81 -17.96
CA LEU A 49 -12.36 7.26 -19.30
C LEU A 49 -11.07 6.53 -19.69
N ARG A 50 -9.91 7.09 -19.36
CA ARG A 50 -8.61 6.48 -19.61
C ARG A 50 -8.43 5.21 -18.78
N MET A 51 -8.85 5.25 -17.52
CA MET A 51 -8.82 4.07 -16.67
C MET A 51 -9.71 2.94 -17.22
N ARG A 52 -10.92 3.27 -17.66
CA ARG A 52 -11.82 2.29 -18.32
C ARG A 52 -11.21 1.70 -19.57
N ARG A 53 -10.60 2.52 -20.44
CA ARG A 53 -9.92 2.02 -21.65
C ARG A 53 -8.79 1.05 -21.31
N PHE A 54 -8.01 1.37 -20.28
CA PHE A 54 -6.97 0.44 -19.78
C PHE A 54 -7.59 -0.88 -19.32
N LEU A 55 -8.61 -0.85 -18.47
CA LEU A 55 -9.27 -2.05 -17.96
C LEU A 55 -9.81 -2.92 -19.10
N VAL A 56 -10.57 -2.34 -20.02
CA VAL A 56 -11.13 -3.07 -21.18
C VAL A 56 -10.04 -3.70 -22.02
N LYS A 57 -8.96 -2.96 -22.30
CA LYS A 57 -7.85 -3.45 -23.10
C LYS A 57 -7.12 -4.62 -22.43
N GLN A 58 -6.81 -4.49 -21.13
CA GLN A 58 -6.07 -5.53 -20.42
C GLN A 58 -6.91 -6.78 -20.14
N LYS A 59 -8.22 -6.64 -19.97
CA LYS A 59 -9.16 -7.78 -19.82
C LYS A 59 -9.28 -8.64 -21.06
N ALA A 60 -8.94 -8.13 -22.24
CA ALA A 60 -8.98 -8.89 -23.48
C ALA A 60 -8.05 -10.13 -23.46
N ASP A 61 -7.02 -10.14 -22.63
CA ASP A 61 -6.18 -11.33 -22.41
C ASP A 61 -6.95 -12.49 -21.74
N GLY A 62 -7.98 -12.22 -20.94
CA GLY A 62 -8.86 -13.19 -20.30
C GLY A 62 -8.24 -14.10 -19.25
N ARG A 63 -6.92 -14.00 -19.03
CA ARG A 63 -6.17 -14.88 -18.12
C ARG A 63 -5.91 -14.23 -16.75
N ARG A 64 -6.16 -12.92 -16.61
CA ARG A 64 -5.81 -12.12 -15.43
C ARG A 64 -6.97 -11.29 -14.97
N LEU A 65 -7.03 -11.11 -13.68
CA LEU A 65 -7.89 -10.11 -13.07
C LEU A 65 -7.22 -8.74 -13.14
N VAL A 66 -8.00 -7.72 -13.48
CA VAL A 66 -7.48 -6.37 -13.73
C VAL A 66 -8.17 -5.36 -12.84
N SER A 67 -7.38 -4.45 -12.25
CA SER A 67 -7.87 -3.29 -11.51
C SER A 67 -7.29 -2.00 -12.07
N GLY A 68 -8.04 -0.93 -11.95
CA GLY A 68 -7.61 0.37 -12.46
C GLY A 68 -6.61 1.06 -11.53
N LYS A 69 -6.90 1.06 -10.25
CA LYS A 69 -6.14 1.82 -9.26
C LYS A 69 -5.99 1.02 -7.98
N MET A 70 -4.75 0.92 -7.51
CA MET A 70 -4.44 0.49 -6.17
C MET A 70 -4.48 1.70 -5.23
N ASN A 71 -4.88 1.50 -3.98
CA ASN A 71 -5.02 2.58 -3.00
C ASN A 71 -5.86 3.78 -3.47
N GLY A 72 -7.12 3.54 -3.65
CA GLY A 72 -8.06 4.58 -4.05
C GLY A 72 -9.47 4.07 -4.06
N ARG A 73 -10.43 4.96 -4.34
CA ARG A 73 -11.80 4.52 -4.54
C ARG A 73 -11.93 3.75 -5.84
N PRO A 74 -12.25 2.50 -5.78
CA PRO A 74 -12.34 1.65 -6.96
C PRO A 74 -13.78 1.65 -7.46
N ASP A 75 -14.25 2.76 -7.96
CA ASP A 75 -15.66 2.92 -8.35
C ASP A 75 -15.94 2.48 -9.81
N LEU A 76 -15.00 1.75 -10.41
CA LEU A 76 -15.17 1.31 -11.79
C LEU A 76 -15.79 -0.08 -11.87
N PRO A 77 -16.98 -0.22 -12.43
CA PRO A 77 -17.63 -1.51 -12.60
C PRO A 77 -16.81 -2.49 -13.43
N GLU A 78 -15.94 -2.01 -14.29
CA GLU A 78 -15.04 -2.79 -15.12
C GLU A 78 -13.90 -3.46 -14.36
N ALA A 79 -13.53 -2.97 -13.17
CA ALA A 79 -12.48 -3.60 -12.36
C ALA A 79 -12.94 -4.97 -11.83
N ASP A 80 -12.04 -5.96 -11.84
CA ASP A 80 -12.35 -7.30 -11.36
C ASP A 80 -12.16 -7.45 -9.85
N PHE A 81 -11.32 -6.62 -9.25
CA PHE A 81 -11.02 -6.64 -7.82
C PHE A 81 -10.70 -5.24 -7.32
N TYR A 82 -10.70 -5.12 -6.01
CA TYR A 82 -10.28 -3.92 -5.31
C TYR A 82 -9.03 -4.17 -4.48
N ALA A 83 -8.15 -3.20 -4.43
CA ALA A 83 -6.99 -3.23 -3.54
C ALA A 83 -6.77 -1.86 -2.92
N THR A 84 -6.86 -1.80 -1.60
CA THR A 84 -6.67 -0.56 -0.85
C THR A 84 -6.25 -0.83 0.59
N TYR A 85 -5.66 0.17 1.21
CA TYR A 85 -5.34 0.15 2.64
C TYR A 85 -6.44 0.80 3.50
N SER A 86 -7.46 1.38 2.90
CA SER A 86 -8.50 2.09 3.65
C SER A 86 -9.89 1.71 3.21
N ILE A 87 -10.72 1.30 4.15
CA ILE A 87 -12.12 0.94 3.94
C ILE A 87 -12.97 1.68 4.95
N LYS A 88 -13.92 2.52 4.48
CA LYS A 88 -14.88 3.23 5.35
C LYS A 88 -14.23 3.90 6.57
N GLY A 89 -13.14 4.62 6.36
CA GLY A 89 -12.42 5.30 7.45
C GLY A 89 -11.56 4.38 8.33
N LYS A 90 -11.58 3.06 8.11
CA LYS A 90 -10.66 2.12 8.75
C LYS A 90 -9.40 2.01 7.88
N ASN A 91 -8.27 2.34 8.45
CA ASN A 91 -6.99 2.27 7.76
C ASN A 91 -6.25 1.01 8.16
N MET A 92 -5.99 0.13 7.19
CA MET A 92 -5.28 -1.14 7.40
C MET A 92 -3.76 -1.00 7.33
N ARG A 93 -3.25 0.11 6.75
CA ARG A 93 -1.81 0.34 6.58
C ARG A 93 -1.12 0.50 7.93
N HIS A 94 -1.66 1.34 8.80
CA HIS A 94 -1.05 1.70 10.09
C HIS A 94 -2.09 2.03 11.17
N HIS A 95 -3.33 1.65 11.00
CA HIS A 95 -4.46 1.95 11.91
C HIS A 95 -4.58 3.44 12.31
N VAL A 96 -4.02 4.33 11.53
CA VAL A 96 -4.13 5.78 11.72
C VAL A 96 -5.15 6.31 10.74
N GLY A 97 -6.22 6.89 11.23
CA GLY A 97 -7.16 7.64 10.40
C GLY A 97 -6.54 8.94 9.87
N TRP A 98 -7.17 9.55 8.92
CA TRP A 98 -6.77 10.86 8.43
C TRP A 98 -7.82 11.91 8.79
N PRO A 99 -7.45 13.03 9.35
CA PRO A 99 -6.12 13.41 9.86
C PRO A 99 -5.66 12.53 11.03
N PRO A 100 -4.37 12.39 11.28
CA PRO A 100 -3.82 11.54 12.34
C PRO A 100 -4.04 12.19 13.71
N THR A 101 -5.25 12.07 14.22
CA THR A 101 -5.61 12.52 15.57
C THR A 101 -5.72 11.33 16.52
N PRO A 102 -5.61 11.52 17.85
CA PRO A 102 -5.84 10.44 18.79
C PRO A 102 -7.18 9.73 18.59
N GLN A 103 -8.22 10.45 18.20
CA GLN A 103 -9.55 9.91 17.97
C GLN A 103 -9.63 9.02 16.72
N ASN A 104 -8.81 9.32 15.71
CA ASN A 104 -8.76 8.58 14.45
C ASN A 104 -7.71 7.48 14.44
N ASN A 105 -6.88 7.42 15.47
CA ASN A 105 -5.80 6.43 15.56
C ASN A 105 -6.27 5.23 16.38
N LEU A 106 -6.48 4.10 15.68
CA LEU A 106 -6.94 2.88 16.34
C LEU A 106 -5.98 2.36 17.41
N LEU A 107 -4.69 2.66 17.32
CA LEU A 107 -3.71 2.24 18.31
C LEU A 107 -3.96 2.83 19.71
N PHE A 108 -4.71 3.94 19.82
CA PHE A 108 -5.13 4.48 21.11
C PHE A 108 -6.34 3.74 21.71
N HIS A 109 -7.06 2.96 20.90
CA HIS A 109 -8.34 2.36 21.30
C HIS A 109 -8.32 0.83 21.29
N ILE A 110 -7.46 0.22 20.47
CA ILE A 110 -7.35 -1.23 20.34
C ILE A 110 -5.88 -1.64 20.35
N LYS A 111 -5.62 -2.80 20.95
CA LYS A 111 -4.28 -3.41 20.84
C LYS A 111 -4.00 -3.74 19.38
N PRO A 112 -2.78 -3.48 18.89
CA PRO A 112 -2.37 -3.93 17.57
C PRO A 112 -2.56 -5.43 17.42
N GLY A 113 -3.15 -5.84 16.31
CA GLY A 113 -3.39 -7.25 16.03
C GLY A 113 -3.78 -7.46 14.57
N THR A 114 -3.65 -8.68 14.11
CA THR A 114 -4.03 -9.11 12.76
C THR A 114 -5.46 -9.63 12.68
N ASN A 115 -6.16 -9.72 13.80
CA ASN A 115 -7.49 -10.32 13.94
C ASN A 115 -8.63 -9.31 13.76
N TYR A 116 -8.41 -8.28 12.97
CA TYR A 116 -9.44 -7.30 12.72
C TYR A 116 -10.39 -7.82 11.64
N ASP A 117 -11.68 -7.88 11.97
CA ASP A 117 -12.71 -8.28 11.01
C ASP A 117 -13.11 -7.10 10.12
N TYR A 118 -12.87 -7.25 8.82
CA TYR A 118 -13.22 -6.28 7.79
C TYR A 118 -14.43 -6.72 6.94
N ASP A 119 -15.03 -7.87 7.20
CA ASP A 119 -16.05 -8.49 6.36
C ASP A 119 -17.25 -7.56 6.12
N GLU A 120 -17.77 -6.94 7.17
CA GLU A 120 -18.85 -5.96 7.04
C GLU A 120 -18.45 -4.77 6.17
N ALA A 121 -17.25 -4.23 6.38
CA ALA A 121 -16.76 -3.10 5.60
C ALA A 121 -16.52 -3.46 4.13
N MET A 122 -16.11 -4.70 3.84
CA MET A 122 -15.82 -5.20 2.50
C MET A 122 -17.08 -5.65 1.75
N SER A 123 -18.08 -6.13 2.43
CA SER A 123 -19.29 -6.70 1.83
C SER A 123 -20.01 -5.76 0.84
N GLN A 124 -19.88 -4.44 1.06
CA GLN A 124 -20.48 -3.42 0.20
C GLN A 124 -19.89 -3.34 -1.21
N TYR A 125 -18.69 -3.88 -1.43
CA TYR A 125 -18.01 -3.74 -2.72
C TYR A 125 -18.41 -4.80 -3.74
N GLY A 126 -18.99 -5.91 -3.30
CA GLY A 126 -19.47 -6.98 -4.20
C GLY A 126 -18.41 -7.59 -5.11
N LYS A 127 -17.14 -7.41 -4.81
CA LYS A 127 -15.99 -7.91 -5.58
C LYS A 127 -14.87 -8.37 -4.64
N PRO A 128 -13.96 -9.23 -5.13
CA PRO A 128 -12.78 -9.60 -4.38
C PRO A 128 -12.02 -8.37 -3.91
N PHE A 129 -11.57 -8.40 -2.68
CA PHE A 129 -10.85 -7.33 -2.04
C PHE A 129 -9.47 -7.81 -1.60
N PHE A 130 -8.45 -7.01 -1.88
CA PHE A 130 -7.09 -7.24 -1.43
C PHE A 130 -6.63 -6.08 -0.55
N SER A 131 -6.13 -6.41 0.62
CA SER A 131 -5.45 -5.43 1.45
C SER A 131 -4.13 -5.03 0.80
N HIS A 132 -3.90 -3.74 0.69
CA HIS A 132 -2.69 -3.17 0.08
C HIS A 132 -1.94 -2.35 1.11
N GLU A 133 -0.62 -2.53 1.16
CA GLU A 133 0.27 -1.84 2.10
C GLU A 133 -0.17 -2.01 3.58
N VAL A 134 -0.60 -3.21 3.93
CA VAL A 134 -1.04 -3.56 5.29
C VAL A 134 0.17 -3.67 6.21
N GLY A 135 -0.02 -3.22 7.45
CA GLY A 135 0.97 -3.46 8.50
C GLY A 135 2.19 -2.54 8.42
N GLN A 136 2.09 -1.39 7.78
CA GLN A 136 3.15 -0.37 7.82
C GLN A 136 3.20 0.29 9.20
N TYR A 137 3.49 -0.50 10.21
CA TYR A 137 3.72 0.02 11.55
C TYR A 137 5.14 0.56 11.62
N CYS A 138 5.25 1.84 11.98
CA CYS A 138 6.55 2.38 12.37
C CYS A 138 6.91 1.78 13.71
N VAL A 139 7.88 0.89 13.72
CA VAL A 139 8.46 0.30 14.92
C VAL A 139 9.79 0.96 15.23
N PHE A 140 10.16 0.94 16.50
CA PHE A 140 11.49 1.39 16.87
C PHE A 140 12.52 0.34 16.46
N PRO A 141 13.63 0.75 15.84
CA PRO A 141 14.72 -0.16 15.55
C PRO A 141 15.38 -0.65 16.85
N ASP A 142 16.12 -1.73 16.76
CA ASP A 142 17.04 -2.12 17.82
C ASP A 142 18.24 -1.14 17.80
N PHE A 143 18.16 -0.08 18.58
CA PHE A 143 19.18 0.97 18.60
C PHE A 143 20.57 0.44 18.97
N GLU A 144 20.63 -0.57 19.85
CA GLU A 144 21.91 -1.15 20.27
C GLU A 144 22.56 -1.98 19.15
N ALA A 145 21.74 -2.65 18.34
CA ALA A 145 22.21 -3.41 17.18
C ALA A 145 22.46 -2.54 15.95
N GLU A 146 21.67 -1.50 15.74
CA GLU A 146 21.69 -0.71 14.51
C GLU A 146 22.72 0.43 14.56
N LEU A 147 22.77 1.21 15.62
CA LEU A 147 23.69 2.37 15.71
C LEU A 147 25.16 2.01 15.47
N PRO A 148 25.71 0.91 15.98
CA PRO A 148 27.11 0.54 15.73
C PRO A 148 27.45 0.23 14.28
N LYS A 149 26.47 -0.01 13.42
CA LYS A 149 26.68 -0.29 11.98
C LYS A 149 27.07 0.96 11.18
N TYR A 150 26.79 2.15 11.71
CA TYR A 150 27.07 3.42 11.06
C TYR A 150 28.50 3.91 11.40
N THR A 151 29.48 3.25 10.81
CA THR A 151 30.92 3.52 11.06
C THR A 151 31.56 4.50 10.08
N GLY A 152 30.83 4.95 9.05
CA GLY A 152 31.32 5.85 8.02
C GLY A 152 31.17 7.33 8.35
N SER A 153 31.34 8.17 7.33
CA SER A 153 31.12 9.62 7.42
C SER A 153 29.66 10.03 7.63
N MET A 154 28.73 9.17 7.24
CA MET A 154 27.30 9.38 7.48
C MET A 154 26.94 8.84 8.85
N LYS A 155 26.44 9.72 9.70
CA LYS A 155 25.94 9.36 11.03
C LYS A 155 24.46 8.96 10.96
N ALA A 156 24.05 8.11 11.89
CA ALA A 156 22.67 7.69 12.05
C ALA A 156 21.84 8.72 12.84
N THR A 157 21.95 10.01 12.49
CA THR A 157 21.36 11.11 13.27
C THR A 157 19.87 10.92 13.58
N VAL A 158 19.10 10.34 12.65
CA VAL A 158 17.66 10.08 12.88
C VAL A 158 17.45 9.02 13.97
N LEU A 159 18.27 7.97 13.99
CA LEU A 159 18.20 6.93 15.00
C LEU A 159 18.64 7.45 16.38
N GLU A 160 19.68 8.28 16.42
CA GLU A 160 20.15 8.93 17.64
C GLU A 160 19.03 9.81 18.23
N ILE A 161 18.43 10.68 17.41
CA ILE A 161 17.31 11.54 17.84
C ILE A 161 16.13 10.69 18.34
N GLN A 162 15.77 9.61 17.66
CA GLN A 162 14.68 8.74 18.09
C GLN A 162 14.98 8.08 19.44
N LYS A 163 16.20 7.62 19.64
CA LYS A 163 16.66 7.04 20.91
C LYS A 163 16.53 8.05 22.04
N ASP A 164 17.08 9.25 21.86
CA ASP A 164 17.02 10.34 22.83
C ASP A 164 15.57 10.71 23.20
N GLN A 165 14.71 10.84 22.19
CA GLN A 165 13.29 11.13 22.40
C GLN A 165 12.55 10.05 23.20
N LEU A 166 12.91 8.78 23.03
CA LEU A 166 12.35 7.70 23.82
C LEU A 166 12.84 7.75 25.27
N GLU A 167 14.11 8.06 25.48
CA GLU A 167 14.69 8.23 26.81
C GLU A 167 14.04 9.39 27.56
N GLU A 168 13.91 10.54 26.92
CA GLU A 168 13.23 11.72 27.50
C GLU A 168 11.79 11.44 27.94
N ARG A 169 11.12 10.54 27.23
CA ARG A 169 9.73 10.14 27.52
C ARG A 169 9.62 8.94 28.47
N GLY A 170 10.73 8.40 28.93
CA GLY A 170 10.73 7.18 29.76
C GLY A 170 10.26 5.93 29.04
N MET A 171 10.34 5.91 27.70
CA MET A 171 9.79 4.85 26.86
C MET A 171 10.85 3.90 26.28
N SER A 172 12.12 4.05 26.64
CA SER A 172 13.23 3.22 26.09
C SER A 172 13.00 1.72 26.27
N HIS A 173 12.30 1.31 27.35
CA HIS A 173 11.97 -0.07 27.61
C HIS A 173 11.00 -0.69 26.58
N LEU A 174 10.32 0.12 25.79
CA LEU A 174 9.38 -0.34 24.76
C LEU A 174 10.08 -0.67 23.45
N ALA A 175 11.23 -0.07 23.14
CA ALA A 175 11.93 -0.28 21.88
C ALA A 175 12.22 -1.79 21.62
N PRO A 176 12.78 -2.56 22.55
CA PRO A 176 13.01 -4.00 22.33
C PRO A 176 11.74 -4.82 22.15
N VAL A 177 10.61 -4.35 22.71
CA VAL A 177 9.32 -5.03 22.55
C VAL A 177 8.81 -4.87 21.13
N PHE A 178 8.89 -3.66 20.59
CA PHE A 178 8.45 -3.39 19.22
C PHE A 178 9.37 -4.04 18.17
N THR A 179 10.68 -4.01 18.39
CA THR A 179 11.65 -4.66 17.49
C THR A 179 11.44 -6.18 17.38
N LYS A 180 10.99 -6.82 18.45
CA LYS A 180 10.71 -8.28 18.45
C LYS A 180 9.36 -8.64 17.84
N ALA A 181 8.49 -7.66 17.65
CA ALA A 181 7.15 -7.87 17.09
C ALA A 181 7.11 -7.80 15.55
N THR A 182 8.23 -7.46 14.93
CA THR A 182 8.42 -7.42 13.46
C THR A 182 9.25 -8.58 12.99
#